data_768511f1593c11a1a05e9b36c08f40be
#
_entry.id   768511f1593c11a1a05e9b36c08f40be
#
_cell.length_a   1.000
_cell.length_b   1.000
_cell.length_c   1.000
_cell.angle_alpha   90.00
_cell.angle_beta   90.00
_cell.angle_gamma   90.00
#
_symmetry.space_group_name_H-M   'P 1'
#
loop_
_entity.id
_entity.type
_entity.pdbx_description
1 polymer ?
#
loop_
_entity_poly.entity_id
_entity_poly.type
_entity_poly.pdbx_seq_one_letter_code
_entity_poly.pdbx_strand_id
1 'polypeptide(L)'
;DDIKIRSHIAAELKEIKKKFGKPRMTQLLDPNDIVIEDVVEDEESYPVRVIFTREGYFKKILPQSIRQNDEHKLKEGDELLVDCTVDNNSELLFFSDFSQCYKAKAADFSETKASVMGDYIPSRLGFEEGERLVGTVVTTDYQGDVLFFFENGKFSKVPLSAYETKTNRKKLQKAYSDKSPLVCLSVPAEGGEYVLTSNQKRKLIFNPAMIASKTTRD
;
A
#
# COMPACT_ATOMS: atom_id res chain seq x y z
N ASP A 1 -61.31 -24.59 -2.64
CA ASP A 1 -61.30 -23.93 -3.98
C ASP A 1 -60.13 -22.95 -4.22
N ASP A 2 -59.27 -22.86 -3.26
CA ASP A 2 -58.07 -22.01 -3.35
C ASP A 2 -57.11 -22.40 -4.51
N ILE A 3 -57.05 -23.70 -4.81
CA ILE A 3 -56.22 -24.22 -5.94
C ILE A 3 -56.75 -23.72 -7.29
N LYS A 4 -58.06 -23.63 -7.47
CA LYS A 4 -58.65 -23.17 -8.73
C LYS A 4 -58.40 -21.65 -8.92
N ILE A 5 -58.48 -20.91 -7.85
CA ILE A 5 -58.21 -19.46 -7.85
C ILE A 5 -56.76 -19.21 -8.21
N ARG A 6 -55.83 -19.91 -7.59
CA ARG A 6 -54.37 -19.82 -7.90
C ARG A 6 -54.05 -20.22 -9.34
N SER A 7 -54.68 -21.26 -9.88
CA SER A 7 -54.50 -21.69 -11.26
C SER A 7 -55.01 -20.64 -12.24
N HIS A 8 -56.13 -19.98 -11.93
CA HIS A 8 -56.70 -18.92 -12.74
C HIS A 8 -55.78 -17.68 -12.77
N ILE A 9 -55.37 -17.23 -11.59
CA ILE A 9 -54.40 -16.14 -11.45
C ILE A 9 -53.09 -16.40 -12.20
N ALA A 10 -52.58 -17.64 -12.09
CA ALA A 10 -51.35 -18.02 -12.83
C ALA A 10 -51.55 -18.01 -14.36
N ALA A 11 -52.73 -18.36 -14.86
CA ALA A 11 -53.04 -18.31 -16.26
C ALA A 11 -53.12 -16.85 -16.76
N GLU A 12 -53.81 -15.97 -16.04
CA GLU A 12 -53.89 -14.54 -16.37
C GLU A 12 -52.51 -13.88 -16.36
N LEU A 13 -51.69 -14.16 -15.37
CA LEU A 13 -50.31 -13.64 -15.28
C LEU A 13 -49.43 -14.11 -16.44
N LYS A 14 -49.64 -15.35 -16.94
CA LYS A 14 -48.95 -15.85 -18.12
C LYS A 14 -49.36 -15.10 -19.37
N GLU A 15 -50.65 -14.79 -19.53
CA GLU A 15 -51.14 -13.99 -20.66
C GLU A 15 -50.59 -12.56 -20.61
N ILE A 16 -50.64 -11.92 -19.47
CA ILE A 16 -50.08 -10.58 -19.29
C ILE A 16 -48.58 -10.58 -19.59
N LYS A 17 -47.83 -11.58 -19.11
CA LYS A 17 -46.42 -11.71 -19.43
C LYS A 17 -46.17 -11.87 -20.93
N LYS A 18 -47.05 -12.62 -21.65
CA LYS A 18 -46.92 -12.83 -23.09
C LYS A 18 -47.22 -11.55 -23.88
N LYS A 19 -48.22 -10.73 -23.44
CA LYS A 19 -48.61 -9.50 -24.12
C LYS A 19 -47.68 -8.30 -23.83
N PHE A 20 -47.20 -8.20 -22.59
CA PHE A 20 -46.50 -7.00 -22.14
C PHE A 20 -45.07 -7.30 -21.62
N GLY A 21 -44.68 -8.57 -21.56
CA GLY A 21 -43.34 -8.96 -21.13
C GLY A 21 -42.28 -8.43 -22.09
N LYS A 22 -41.34 -7.68 -21.57
CA LYS A 22 -40.16 -7.21 -22.31
C LYS A 22 -38.96 -8.07 -21.88
N PRO A 23 -37.98 -8.28 -22.76
CA PRO A 23 -36.75 -8.94 -22.36
C PRO A 23 -36.06 -8.13 -21.26
N ARG A 24 -35.34 -8.80 -20.42
CA ARG A 24 -34.60 -8.17 -19.31
C ARG A 24 -33.61 -7.16 -19.89
N MET A 25 -33.67 -5.93 -19.41
CA MET A 25 -32.79 -4.84 -19.83
C MET A 25 -31.40 -4.89 -19.13
N THR A 26 -31.26 -5.73 -18.10
CA THR A 26 -30.01 -5.92 -17.36
C THR A 26 -29.44 -7.29 -17.66
N GLN A 27 -28.14 -7.37 -17.87
CA GLN A 27 -27.40 -8.61 -18.02
C GLN A 27 -26.99 -9.14 -16.64
N LEU A 28 -27.11 -10.45 -16.42
CA LEU A 28 -26.50 -11.11 -15.27
C LEU A 28 -25.10 -11.51 -15.68
N LEU A 29 -24.10 -10.95 -15.02
CA LEU A 29 -22.70 -11.34 -15.18
C LEU A 29 -22.30 -12.17 -13.95
N ASP A 30 -21.48 -13.20 -14.17
CA ASP A 30 -20.80 -13.88 -13.06
C ASP A 30 -19.80 -12.91 -12.43
N PRO A 31 -19.68 -12.83 -11.09
CA PRO A 31 -18.68 -11.98 -10.45
C PRO A 31 -17.25 -12.23 -10.93
N ASN A 32 -16.95 -13.45 -11.40
CA ASN A 32 -15.63 -13.80 -11.93
C ASN A 32 -15.40 -13.35 -13.38
N ASP A 33 -16.48 -13.04 -14.11
CA ASP A 33 -16.43 -12.56 -15.50
C ASP A 33 -16.39 -11.01 -15.57
N ILE A 34 -16.56 -10.35 -14.44
CA ILE A 34 -16.46 -8.88 -14.38
C ILE A 34 -14.98 -8.51 -14.39
N VAL A 35 -14.46 -8.28 -15.58
CA VAL A 35 -13.20 -7.53 -15.73
C VAL A 35 -13.56 -6.07 -15.43
N ILE A 36 -13.34 -5.63 -14.22
CA ILE A 36 -13.31 -4.21 -13.92
C ILE A 36 -12.01 -3.71 -14.57
N GLU A 37 -12.13 -3.21 -15.80
CA GLU A 37 -11.10 -2.33 -16.31
C GLU A 37 -11.16 -1.11 -15.38
N ASP A 38 -10.20 -1.05 -14.44
CA ASP A 38 -9.95 0.20 -13.74
C ASP A 38 -9.71 1.23 -14.83
N VAL A 39 -10.66 2.14 -15.02
CA VAL A 39 -10.45 3.34 -15.82
C VAL A 39 -9.34 4.06 -15.07
N VAL A 40 -8.12 3.81 -15.50
CA VAL A 40 -6.97 4.61 -15.12
C VAL A 40 -7.26 5.95 -15.77
N GLU A 41 -7.91 6.85 -15.04
CA GLU A 41 -7.84 8.26 -15.39
C GLU A 41 -6.35 8.55 -15.45
N ASP A 42 -5.86 8.96 -16.61
CA ASP A 42 -4.50 9.45 -16.78
C ASP A 42 -4.37 10.69 -15.89
N GLU A 43 -4.11 10.47 -14.60
CA GLU A 43 -3.78 11.54 -13.68
C GLU A 43 -2.48 12.16 -14.18
N GLU A 44 -2.51 13.46 -14.45
CA GLU A 44 -1.32 14.20 -14.86
C GLU A 44 -0.19 13.93 -13.86
N SER A 45 0.95 13.46 -14.37
CA SER A 45 2.14 13.23 -13.55
C SER A 45 2.76 14.57 -13.20
N TYR A 46 2.90 14.85 -11.91
CA TYR A 46 3.58 16.03 -11.40
C TYR A 46 4.41 15.68 -10.16
N PRO A 47 5.53 16.39 -9.94
CA PRO A 47 6.39 16.12 -8.79
C PRO A 47 5.72 16.56 -7.49
N VAL A 48 5.85 15.71 -6.46
CA VAL A 48 5.42 15.98 -5.08
C VAL A 48 6.53 15.60 -4.12
N ARG A 49 6.69 16.36 -3.04
CA ARG A 49 7.56 15.99 -1.93
C ARG A 49 6.75 15.19 -0.93
N VAL A 50 7.21 13.98 -0.64
CA VAL A 50 6.60 13.07 0.34
C VAL A 50 7.49 12.95 1.56
N ILE A 51 6.89 13.04 2.73
CA ILE A 51 7.54 13.03 4.01
C ILE A 51 6.85 12.01 4.90
N PHE A 52 7.66 11.11 5.48
CA PHE A 52 7.20 10.14 6.49
C PHE A 52 7.95 10.32 7.78
N THR A 53 7.22 10.14 8.87
CA THR A 53 7.79 10.21 10.20
C THR A 53 7.77 8.85 10.90
N ARG A 54 8.59 8.67 11.93
CA ARG A 54 8.67 7.43 12.72
C ARG A 54 7.35 7.09 13.41
N GLU A 55 6.61 8.09 13.85
CA GLU A 55 5.30 7.93 14.49
C GLU A 55 4.16 7.62 13.51
N GLY A 56 4.46 7.56 12.21
CA GLY A 56 3.50 7.16 11.17
C GLY A 56 2.71 8.30 10.54
N TYR A 57 3.21 9.53 10.58
CA TYR A 57 2.60 10.65 9.88
C TYR A 57 3.17 10.78 8.47
N PHE A 58 2.28 11.12 7.54
CA PHE A 58 2.58 11.34 6.13
C PHE A 58 2.16 12.73 5.68
N LYS A 59 2.99 13.36 4.87
CA LYS A 59 2.70 14.63 4.21
C LYS A 59 3.01 14.53 2.73
N LYS A 60 2.11 15.02 1.92
CA LYS A 60 2.32 15.26 0.49
C LYS A 60 2.35 16.79 0.28
N ILE A 61 3.46 17.33 -0.17
CA ILE A 61 3.66 18.76 -0.31
C ILE A 61 4.03 19.07 -1.77
N LEU A 62 3.36 20.07 -2.35
CA LEU A 62 3.77 20.58 -3.66
C LEU A 62 5.10 21.31 -3.52
N PRO A 63 6.08 21.10 -4.43
CA PRO A 63 7.37 21.80 -4.40
C PRO A 63 7.22 23.32 -4.37
N GLN A 64 6.21 23.86 -5.03
CA GLN A 64 5.91 25.29 -5.06
C GLN A 64 5.45 25.85 -3.71
N SER A 65 4.96 24.99 -2.80
CA SER A 65 4.50 25.38 -1.46
C SER A 65 5.63 25.40 -0.43
N ILE A 66 6.83 24.96 -0.81
CA ILE A 66 8.01 24.97 0.05
C ILE A 66 8.62 26.35 0.00
N ARG A 67 8.45 27.11 1.07
CA ARG A 67 9.14 28.40 1.28
C ARG A 67 10.53 28.14 1.84
N GLN A 68 11.40 29.18 1.86
CA GLN A 68 12.80 29.10 2.28
C GLN A 68 13.08 28.52 3.68
N ASN A 69 12.08 28.39 4.53
CA ASN A 69 12.19 27.68 5.82
C ASN A 69 11.54 26.32 5.69
N ASP A 70 12.35 25.29 5.61
CA ASP A 70 12.00 23.87 5.44
C ASP A 70 11.64 23.19 6.79
N GLU A 71 11.15 23.98 7.76
CA GLU A 71 10.74 23.42 9.04
C GLU A 71 9.40 22.71 8.93
N HIS A 72 9.46 21.40 9.04
CA HIS A 72 8.26 20.58 9.10
C HIS A 72 7.75 20.48 10.54
N LYS A 73 6.46 20.78 10.73
CA LYS A 73 5.82 20.52 12.01
C LYS A 73 5.74 19.01 12.22
N LEU A 74 6.44 18.52 13.23
CA LEU A 74 6.41 17.12 13.69
C LEU A 74 5.70 17.05 15.05
N LYS A 75 5.30 15.84 15.42
CA LYS A 75 4.89 15.54 16.79
C LYS A 75 6.13 15.64 17.71
N GLU A 76 5.93 16.00 18.96
CA GLU A 76 7.02 16.08 19.93
C GLU A 76 7.72 14.72 20.09
N GLY A 77 9.03 14.69 19.85
CA GLY A 77 9.84 13.47 19.89
C GLY A 77 9.79 12.61 18.62
N ASP A 78 9.07 13.03 17.57
CA ASP A 78 9.02 12.32 16.28
C ASP A 78 10.22 12.67 15.40
N GLU A 79 10.58 11.77 14.50
CA GLU A 79 11.72 11.92 13.59
C GLU A 79 11.31 11.65 12.13
N LEU A 80 11.95 12.36 11.21
CA LEU A 80 11.78 12.10 9.78
C LEU A 80 12.46 10.77 9.40
N LEU A 81 11.71 9.88 8.75
CA LEU A 81 12.23 8.64 8.19
C LEU A 81 12.50 8.75 6.69
N VAL A 82 11.59 9.39 5.96
CA VAL A 82 11.68 9.57 4.51
C VAL A 82 11.33 11.02 4.18
N ASP A 83 12.14 11.61 3.34
CA ASP A 83 11.93 12.92 2.74
C ASP A 83 12.49 12.89 1.32
N CYS A 84 11.62 12.78 0.35
CA CYS A 84 12.01 12.71 -1.05
C CYS A 84 10.98 13.33 -1.98
N THR A 85 11.44 13.72 -3.17
CA THR A 85 10.57 14.17 -4.25
C THR A 85 10.32 13.01 -5.21
N VAL A 86 9.05 12.74 -5.48
CA VAL A 86 8.56 11.66 -6.33
C VAL A 86 7.41 12.15 -7.19
N ASP A 87 6.98 11.36 -8.15
CA ASP A 87 5.75 11.66 -8.89
C ASP A 87 4.51 11.34 -8.05
N ASN A 88 3.42 12.10 -8.24
CA ASN A 88 2.15 11.85 -7.57
C ASN A 88 1.58 10.44 -7.86
N ASN A 89 1.96 9.82 -8.99
CA ASN A 89 1.59 8.47 -9.36
C ASN A 89 2.45 7.39 -8.69
N SER A 90 3.47 7.78 -7.91
CA SER A 90 4.31 6.82 -7.18
C SER A 90 3.50 6.01 -6.18
N GLU A 91 3.82 4.72 -6.08
CA GLU A 91 3.24 3.83 -5.09
C GLU A 91 4.00 3.88 -3.78
N LEU A 92 3.25 3.85 -2.70
CA LEU A 92 3.72 3.89 -1.33
C LEU A 92 3.44 2.54 -0.68
N LEU A 93 4.48 1.87 -0.21
CA LEU A 93 4.41 0.59 0.46
C LEU A 93 4.68 0.79 1.94
N PHE A 94 3.68 0.54 2.77
CA PHE A 94 3.73 0.69 4.22
C PHE A 94 3.82 -0.67 4.88
N PHE A 95 4.92 -0.96 5.56
CA PHE A 95 5.15 -2.24 6.23
C PHE A 95 4.86 -2.12 7.71
N SER A 96 3.99 -3.01 8.22
CA SER A 96 3.61 -3.05 9.62
C SER A 96 4.30 -4.21 10.36
N ASP A 97 4.30 -4.14 11.68
CA ASP A 97 4.84 -5.19 12.56
C ASP A 97 4.03 -6.50 12.57
N PHE A 98 2.84 -6.50 11.93
CA PHE A 98 2.02 -7.70 11.72
C PHE A 98 2.34 -8.44 10.41
N SER A 99 3.52 -8.24 9.85
CA SER A 99 3.95 -8.84 8.57
C SER A 99 3.01 -8.52 7.42
N GLN A 100 2.43 -7.32 7.43
CA GLN A 100 1.54 -6.83 6.40
C GLN A 100 2.19 -5.68 5.62
N CYS A 101 1.78 -5.53 4.37
CA CYS A 101 2.14 -4.38 3.54
C CYS A 101 0.85 -3.74 3.03
N TYR A 102 0.68 -2.47 3.33
CA TYR A 102 -0.41 -1.66 2.79
C TYR A 102 0.11 -0.85 1.62
N LYS A 103 -0.68 -0.81 0.57
CA LYS A 103 -0.36 -0.09 -0.68
C LYS A 103 -1.29 1.10 -0.85
N ALA A 104 -0.73 2.22 -1.23
CA ALA A 104 -1.47 3.41 -1.63
C ALA A 104 -0.66 4.16 -2.69
N LYS A 105 -1.31 4.99 -3.49
CA LYS A 105 -0.62 5.94 -4.37
C LYS A 105 -0.43 7.27 -3.66
N ALA A 106 0.60 8.02 -4.01
CA ALA A 106 0.75 9.38 -3.50
C ALA A 106 -0.45 10.26 -3.90
N ALA A 107 -1.12 9.97 -5.02
CA ALA A 107 -2.35 10.61 -5.46
C ALA A 107 -3.54 10.41 -4.50
N ASP A 108 -3.59 9.29 -3.77
CA ASP A 108 -4.66 8.98 -2.80
C ASP A 108 -4.68 9.93 -1.58
N PHE A 109 -3.61 10.71 -1.40
CA PHE A 109 -3.44 11.64 -0.29
C PHE A 109 -3.62 13.09 -0.74
N SER A 110 -4.30 13.85 0.10
CA SER A 110 -4.48 15.28 -0.13
C SER A 110 -3.16 16.05 0.07
N GLU A 111 -3.00 17.12 -0.69
CA GLU A 111 -1.87 18.01 -0.53
C GLU A 111 -1.92 18.73 0.82
N THR A 112 -0.77 18.80 1.48
CA THR A 112 -0.64 19.41 2.81
C THR A 112 0.44 20.50 2.81
N LYS A 113 0.47 21.29 3.88
CA LYS A 113 1.51 22.28 4.12
C LYS A 113 2.55 21.74 5.10
N ALA A 114 3.78 22.23 5.04
CA ALA A 114 4.84 21.88 6.00
C ALA A 114 4.42 22.12 7.47
N SER A 115 3.60 23.15 7.70
CA SER A 115 3.13 23.58 9.04
C SER A 115 2.07 22.69 9.68
N VAL A 116 1.53 21.67 8.98
CA VAL A 116 0.56 20.73 9.53
C VAL A 116 1.22 19.38 9.81
N MET A 117 0.62 18.54 10.65
CA MET A 117 1.18 17.22 10.97
C MET A 117 1.01 16.20 9.83
N GLY A 118 0.03 16.40 8.96
CA GLY A 118 -0.29 15.45 7.88
C GLY A 118 -1.24 14.32 8.31
N ASP A 119 -1.36 13.31 7.45
CA ASP A 119 -2.23 12.15 7.67
C ASP A 119 -1.56 11.12 8.57
N TYR A 120 -2.29 10.59 9.56
CA TYR A 120 -1.83 9.47 10.35
C TYR A 120 -2.12 8.15 9.62
N ILE A 121 -1.08 7.52 9.09
CA ILE A 121 -1.17 6.36 8.18
C ILE A 121 -1.90 5.16 8.77
N PRO A 122 -1.65 4.73 10.03
CA PRO A 122 -2.37 3.60 10.60
C PRO A 122 -3.88 3.79 10.57
N SER A 123 -4.36 4.97 10.92
CA SER A 123 -5.79 5.28 10.89
C SER A 123 -6.33 5.41 9.46
N ARG A 124 -5.54 6.02 8.56
CA ARG A 124 -5.95 6.26 7.17
C ARG A 124 -6.08 4.97 6.37
N LEU A 125 -5.18 4.00 6.59
CA LEU A 125 -5.15 2.72 5.88
C LEU A 125 -5.85 1.58 6.61
N GLY A 126 -6.44 1.84 7.79
CA GLY A 126 -7.20 0.86 8.56
C GLY A 126 -6.32 -0.26 9.12
N PHE A 127 -5.22 0.10 9.79
CA PHE A 127 -4.39 -0.86 10.52
C PHE A 127 -5.21 -1.54 11.61
N GLU A 128 -4.85 -2.76 11.95
CA GLU A 128 -5.49 -3.51 13.02
C GLU A 128 -5.14 -2.93 14.40
N GLU A 129 -5.94 -3.26 15.41
CA GLU A 129 -5.67 -2.80 16.78
C GLU A 129 -4.31 -3.32 17.27
N GLY A 130 -3.46 -2.42 17.71
CA GLY A 130 -2.10 -2.72 18.15
C GLY A 130 -1.06 -2.83 17.03
N GLU A 131 -1.47 -2.79 15.76
CA GLU A 131 -0.57 -2.82 14.62
C GLU A 131 0.15 -1.47 14.45
N ARG A 132 1.46 -1.50 14.21
CA ARG A 132 2.32 -0.33 14.08
C ARG A 132 3.06 -0.31 12.75
N LEU A 133 3.23 0.87 12.20
CA LEU A 133 4.10 1.10 11.05
C LEU A 133 5.57 0.91 11.45
N VAL A 134 6.30 0.07 10.70
CA VAL A 134 7.75 -0.15 10.90
C VAL A 134 8.57 0.64 9.89
N GLY A 135 8.07 0.76 8.67
CA GLY A 135 8.77 1.53 7.64
C GLY A 135 7.99 1.62 6.35
N THR A 136 8.48 2.48 5.46
CA THR A 136 7.83 2.82 4.21
C THR A 136 8.82 2.76 3.07
N VAL A 137 8.36 2.30 1.92
CA VAL A 137 9.10 2.32 0.65
C VAL A 137 8.27 3.07 -0.39
N VAL A 138 8.92 3.94 -1.13
CA VAL A 138 8.33 4.64 -2.28
C VAL A 138 8.88 4.03 -3.54
N THR A 139 8.02 3.69 -4.49
CA THR A 139 8.43 3.11 -5.77
C THR A 139 7.52 3.58 -6.90
N THR A 140 8.06 3.67 -8.11
CA THR A 140 7.31 4.00 -9.33
C THR A 140 7.21 2.80 -10.27
N ASP A 141 8.20 1.92 -10.25
CA ASP A 141 8.41 0.86 -11.23
C ASP A 141 8.70 -0.52 -10.61
N TYR A 142 8.65 -0.61 -9.27
CA TYR A 142 8.97 -1.83 -8.52
C TYR A 142 10.37 -2.42 -8.83
N GLN A 143 11.28 -1.58 -9.30
CA GLN A 143 12.67 -1.96 -9.54
C GLN A 143 13.46 -1.97 -8.23
N GLY A 144 14.48 -2.82 -8.17
CA GLY A 144 15.35 -2.94 -7.00
C GLY A 144 14.84 -3.92 -5.94
N ASP A 145 15.44 -3.84 -4.78
CA ASP A 145 15.21 -4.75 -3.66
C ASP A 145 14.91 -3.97 -2.37
N VAL A 146 14.25 -4.62 -1.43
CA VAL A 146 14.10 -4.16 -0.06
C VAL A 146 14.80 -5.13 0.90
N LEU A 147 15.55 -4.59 1.85
CA LEU A 147 16.18 -5.34 2.93
C LEU A 147 15.31 -5.23 4.18
N PHE A 148 15.02 -6.38 4.80
CA PHE A 148 14.31 -6.48 6.08
C PHE A 148 15.28 -6.97 7.14
N PHE A 149 15.34 -6.27 8.27
CA PHE A 149 16.21 -6.59 9.39
C PHE A 149 15.39 -7.01 10.61
N PHE A 150 15.67 -8.17 11.15
CA PHE A 150 14.89 -8.79 12.22
C PHE A 150 15.62 -8.77 13.57
N GLU A 151 14.86 -8.79 14.66
CA GLU A 151 15.38 -8.76 16.02
C GLU A 151 16.35 -9.90 16.32
N ASN A 152 16.16 -11.07 15.71
CA ASN A 152 17.05 -12.22 15.86
C ASN A 152 18.41 -12.06 15.13
N GLY A 153 18.70 -10.87 14.59
CA GLY A 153 19.93 -10.57 13.86
C GLY A 153 20.00 -11.12 12.44
N LYS A 154 18.93 -11.75 11.97
CA LYS A 154 18.81 -12.17 10.57
C LYS A 154 18.29 -11.02 9.72
N PHE A 155 18.55 -11.10 8.43
CA PHE A 155 18.00 -10.18 7.45
C PHE A 155 17.62 -10.93 6.17
N SER A 156 16.74 -10.34 5.37
CA SER A 156 16.35 -10.89 4.07
C SER A 156 16.30 -9.79 3.03
N LYS A 157 16.63 -10.13 1.80
CA LYS A 157 16.56 -9.28 0.62
C LYS A 157 15.43 -9.79 -0.27
N VAL A 158 14.47 -8.93 -0.58
CA VAL A 158 13.27 -9.27 -1.37
C VAL A 158 13.14 -8.27 -2.51
N PRO A 159 12.94 -8.71 -3.76
CA PRO A 159 12.75 -7.79 -4.87
C PRO A 159 11.45 -7.02 -4.72
N LEU A 160 11.43 -5.74 -5.04
CA LEU A 160 10.25 -4.89 -4.99
C LEU A 160 9.14 -5.40 -5.92
N SER A 161 9.48 -6.04 -7.03
CA SER A 161 8.53 -6.69 -7.93
C SER A 161 7.64 -7.76 -7.26
N ALA A 162 8.07 -8.32 -6.11
CA ALA A 162 7.23 -9.24 -5.33
C ALA A 162 6.02 -8.56 -4.67
N TYR A 163 6.00 -7.24 -4.59
CA TYR A 163 4.90 -6.43 -4.06
C TYR A 163 4.02 -5.82 -5.16
N GLU A 164 4.44 -5.95 -6.41
CA GLU A 164 3.61 -5.61 -7.55
C GLU A 164 2.41 -6.54 -7.63
N THR A 165 1.22 -6.00 -7.82
CA THR A 165 -0.01 -6.78 -7.93
C THR A 165 -0.77 -6.39 -9.19
N LYS A 166 -1.23 -7.39 -9.92
CA LYS A 166 -2.07 -7.18 -11.13
C LYS A 166 -3.46 -6.62 -10.82
N THR A 167 -3.87 -6.69 -9.56
CA THR A 167 -5.14 -6.19 -9.06
C THR A 167 -4.89 -5.09 -8.05
N ASN A 168 -5.80 -4.14 -7.94
CA ASN A 168 -5.69 -3.02 -7.00
C ASN A 168 -5.84 -3.47 -5.52
N ARG A 169 -4.96 -4.37 -5.08
CA ARG A 169 -4.94 -4.86 -3.70
C ARG A 169 -4.26 -3.83 -2.81
N LYS A 170 -5.04 -3.25 -1.92
CA LYS A 170 -4.55 -2.27 -0.94
C LYS A 170 -3.83 -2.88 0.26
N LYS A 171 -3.99 -4.19 0.53
CA LYS A 171 -3.39 -4.89 1.68
C LYS A 171 -2.82 -6.24 1.24
N LEU A 172 -1.55 -6.47 1.53
CA LEU A 172 -0.85 -7.73 1.29
C LEU A 172 -0.49 -8.36 2.62
N GLN A 173 -0.98 -9.58 2.84
CA GLN A 173 -0.61 -10.40 3.99
C GLN A 173 0.70 -11.14 3.70
N LYS A 174 1.42 -11.55 4.75
CA LYS A 174 2.73 -12.23 4.65
C LYS A 174 3.68 -11.47 3.73
N ALA A 175 3.82 -10.18 4.01
CA ALA A 175 4.67 -9.30 3.23
C ALA A 175 6.17 -9.54 3.45
N TYR A 176 6.53 -10.16 4.55
CA TYR A 176 7.87 -10.59 4.92
C TYR A 176 7.77 -11.72 5.96
N SER A 177 8.90 -12.34 6.32
CA SER A 177 8.93 -13.46 7.27
C SER A 177 8.47 -13.04 8.67
N ASP A 178 7.53 -13.76 9.24
CA ASP A 178 6.95 -13.54 10.58
C ASP A 178 7.70 -14.28 11.71
N LYS A 179 8.82 -14.96 11.38
CA LYS A 179 9.59 -15.78 12.34
C LYS A 179 10.28 -14.98 13.44
N SER A 180 10.41 -13.68 13.28
CA SER A 180 11.00 -12.77 14.25
C SER A 180 10.48 -11.36 14.00
N PRO A 181 10.33 -10.51 15.03
CA PRO A 181 9.91 -9.13 14.86
C PRO A 181 10.79 -8.38 13.86
N LEU A 182 10.17 -7.59 13.00
CA LEU A 182 10.84 -6.68 12.10
C LEU A 182 11.32 -5.45 12.87
N VAL A 183 12.60 -5.14 12.77
CA VAL A 183 13.20 -3.96 13.45
C VAL A 183 13.19 -2.75 12.54
N CYS A 184 13.65 -2.95 11.30
CA CYS A 184 13.66 -1.91 10.29
C CYS A 184 13.73 -2.51 8.88
N LEU A 185 13.51 -1.67 7.89
CA LEU A 185 13.70 -1.99 6.48
C LEU A 185 14.48 -0.89 5.79
N SER A 186 15.11 -1.21 4.67
CA SER A 186 15.85 -0.24 3.85
C SER A 186 15.84 -0.65 2.39
N VAL A 187 15.79 0.32 1.52
CA VAL A 187 16.05 0.12 0.08
C VAL A 187 17.53 0.39 -0.14
N PRO A 188 18.32 -0.60 -0.57
CA PRO A 188 19.75 -0.43 -0.72
C PRO A 188 20.07 0.56 -1.87
N ALA A 189 20.93 1.53 -1.57
CA ALA A 189 21.52 2.36 -2.60
C ALA A 189 22.54 1.55 -3.40
N GLU A 190 22.68 1.86 -4.67
CA GLU A 190 23.66 1.20 -5.55
C GLU A 190 25.09 1.40 -5.00
N GLY A 191 25.83 0.31 -4.83
CA GLY A 191 27.18 0.35 -4.27
C GLY A 191 27.30 0.63 -2.77
N GLY A 192 26.18 0.77 -2.06
CA GLY A 192 26.16 1.04 -0.62
C GLY A 192 26.62 -0.14 0.23
N GLU A 193 27.19 0.13 1.39
CA GLU A 193 27.53 -0.85 2.43
C GLU A 193 26.68 -0.63 3.67
N TYR A 194 26.35 -1.72 4.35
CA TYR A 194 25.59 -1.70 5.61
C TYR A 194 26.48 -2.12 6.78
N VAL A 195 26.26 -1.48 7.91
CA VAL A 195 26.90 -1.84 9.18
C VAL A 195 25.82 -2.29 10.16
N LEU A 196 25.77 -3.57 10.46
CA LEU A 196 24.93 -4.10 11.52
C LEU A 196 25.72 -4.13 12.84
N THR A 197 25.14 -3.54 13.87
CA THR A 197 25.73 -3.55 15.20
C THR A 197 24.83 -4.36 16.14
N SER A 198 25.41 -5.44 16.73
CA SER A 198 24.69 -6.26 17.72
C SER A 198 24.64 -5.57 19.09
N ASN A 199 23.77 -6.06 19.99
CA ASN A 199 23.70 -5.62 21.40
C ASN A 199 25.04 -5.80 22.13
N GLN A 200 25.89 -6.75 21.69
CA GLN A 200 27.25 -6.96 22.20
C GLN A 200 28.29 -6.05 21.54
N LYS A 201 27.86 -5.01 20.79
CA LYS A 201 28.72 -4.07 20.07
C LYS A 201 29.59 -4.71 18.97
N ARG A 202 29.28 -5.93 18.54
CA ARG A 202 29.93 -6.54 17.37
C ARG A 202 29.36 -5.91 16.12
N LYS A 203 30.26 -5.60 15.18
CA LYS A 203 29.90 -4.98 13.89
C LYS A 203 30.08 -5.98 12.76
N LEU A 204 29.10 -6.07 11.86
CA LEU A 204 29.17 -6.77 10.58
C LEU A 204 29.00 -5.74 9.48
N ILE A 205 30.01 -5.66 8.61
CA ILE A 205 29.93 -4.82 7.40
C ILE A 205 29.66 -5.76 6.23
N PHE A 206 28.68 -5.41 5.41
CA PHE A 206 28.35 -6.19 4.22
C PHE A 206 27.81 -5.32 3.10
N ASN A 207 28.03 -5.77 1.86
CA ASN A 207 27.43 -5.17 0.68
C ASN A 207 26.17 -5.96 0.30
N PRO A 208 24.98 -5.32 0.17
CA PRO A 208 23.73 -5.97 -0.24
C PRO A 208 23.80 -6.70 -1.59
N ALA A 209 24.69 -6.28 -2.49
CA ALA A 209 24.88 -6.94 -3.78
C ALA A 209 25.39 -8.39 -3.64
N MET A 210 26.08 -8.73 -2.54
CA MET A 210 26.57 -10.08 -2.26
C MET A 210 25.47 -11.02 -1.76
N ILE A 211 24.29 -10.51 -1.48
CA ILE A 211 23.20 -11.26 -0.90
C ILE A 211 22.22 -11.65 -2.01
N ALA A 212 21.92 -12.94 -2.11
CA ALA A 212 20.92 -13.42 -3.04
C ALA A 212 19.51 -12.92 -2.63
N SER A 213 18.79 -12.36 -3.58
CA SER A 213 17.39 -11.99 -3.39
C SER A 213 16.54 -13.25 -3.23
N LYS A 214 15.57 -13.21 -2.31
CA LYS A 214 14.54 -14.24 -2.23
C LYS A 214 13.60 -14.13 -3.43
N THR A 215 13.09 -15.26 -3.88
CA THR A 215 12.10 -15.29 -4.98
C THR A 215 10.69 -14.95 -4.50
N THR A 216 10.44 -15.03 -3.20
CA THR A 216 9.13 -14.80 -2.57
C THR A 216 9.27 -13.89 -1.35
N ARG A 217 8.16 -13.28 -0.97
CA ARG A 217 8.07 -12.42 0.23
C ARG A 217 8.26 -13.19 1.54
N ASP A 218 7.95 -14.48 1.55
CA ASP A 218 7.89 -15.34 2.73
C ASP A 218 9.16 -16.19 2.90
#